data_c56bf1d6a9380f96c65d9600bd2231b0
#
_entry.id   c56bf1d6a9380f96c65d9600bd2231b0
#
_cell.length_a   1.000
_cell.length_b   1.000
_cell.length_c   1.000
_cell.angle_alpha   90.00
_cell.angle_beta   90.00
_cell.angle_gamma   90.00
#
_symmetry.space_group_name_H-M   'P 1'
#
loop_
_entity.id
_entity.type
_entity.pdbx_description
1 polymer ?
#
loop_
_entity_poly.entity_id
_entity_poly.type
_entity_poly.pdbx_seq_one_letter_code
_entity_poly.pdbx_strand_id
1 'polypeptide(L)'
;MYKFETVMKNIFLSLMLIAAINVQSGHHESHESMDDAKSIVTKAYATFASGDTDAWAALHADDLVFTVFGDIATSGRHVGPQAVIENVFGPIAAHWPTFTITNKTMYSDGNMVFVHSDMTGDNLDTETLHMFRVENGLIQSFTAFDDTDSMAAADVTNN
;
A
#
# COMPACT_ATOMS: atom_id res chain seq x y z
N MET A 1 11.98 -67.78 13.36
CA MET A 1 11.83 -67.08 12.06
C MET A 1 10.33 -66.98 11.76
N TYR A 2 9.53 -66.36 12.69
CA TYR A 2 8.08 -66.28 12.58
C TYR A 2 7.52 -64.99 13.24
N LYS A 3 8.18 -63.89 13.12
CA LYS A 3 7.69 -62.60 13.70
C LYS A 3 7.79 -61.39 12.76
N PHE A 4 8.24 -61.55 11.52
CA PHE A 4 8.41 -60.41 10.59
C PHE A 4 7.25 -60.23 9.61
N GLU A 5 6.46 -61.28 9.36
CA GLU A 5 5.37 -61.18 8.37
C GLU A 5 4.04 -60.57 8.94
N THR A 6 3.87 -60.62 10.25
CA THR A 6 2.59 -60.14 10.87
C THR A 6 2.58 -58.63 11.08
N VAL A 7 3.74 -57.98 11.09
CA VAL A 7 3.83 -56.50 11.30
C VAL A 7 3.62 -55.75 9.99
N MET A 8 3.92 -56.33 8.85
CA MET A 8 3.72 -55.67 7.54
C MET A 8 2.26 -55.68 7.03
N LYS A 9 1.42 -56.56 7.52
CA LYS A 9 0.00 -56.62 7.09
C LYS A 9 -0.88 -55.54 7.73
N ASN A 10 -0.49 -54.98 8.87
CA ASN A 10 -1.28 -53.97 9.58
C ASN A 10 -0.92 -52.53 9.17
N ILE A 11 0.13 -52.34 8.37
CA ILE A 11 0.54 -51.00 7.88
C ILE A 11 -0.17 -50.64 6.57
N PHE A 12 -0.66 -51.63 5.80
CA PHE A 12 -1.30 -51.39 4.50
C PHE A 12 -2.80 -51.17 4.57
N LEU A 13 -3.44 -51.31 5.73
CA LEU A 13 -4.90 -51.09 5.87
C LEU A 13 -5.25 -49.76 6.48
N SER A 14 -4.30 -48.90 6.81
CA SER A 14 -4.53 -47.58 7.39
C SER A 14 -4.26 -46.40 6.41
N LEU A 15 -4.00 -46.69 5.13
CA LEU A 15 -3.63 -45.67 4.14
C LEU A 15 -4.69 -45.45 3.04
N MET A 16 -5.94 -45.86 3.28
CA MET A 16 -6.99 -45.71 2.27
C MET A 16 -8.26 -45.03 2.78
N LEU A 17 -8.12 -44.03 3.67
CA LEU A 17 -9.28 -43.23 4.09
C LEU A 17 -8.88 -41.75 4.36
N ILE A 18 -8.02 -41.17 3.50
CA ILE A 18 -7.82 -39.71 3.44
C ILE A 18 -7.79 -39.30 1.96
N ALA A 19 -8.92 -39.36 1.32
CA ALA A 19 -9.07 -38.75 0.00
C ALA A 19 -10.54 -38.33 -0.22
N ALA A 20 -11.06 -37.45 0.65
CA ALA A 20 -12.26 -36.67 0.35
C ALA A 20 -12.41 -35.53 1.36
N ILE A 21 -11.43 -34.61 1.42
CA ILE A 21 -11.69 -33.24 1.88
C ILE A 21 -10.78 -32.37 1.03
N ASN A 22 -11.27 -32.02 -0.12
CA ASN A 22 -10.75 -30.88 -0.85
C ASN A 22 -11.85 -30.40 -1.75
N VAL A 23 -12.38 -29.28 -1.41
CA VAL A 23 -12.82 -28.17 -2.24
C VAL A 23 -13.61 -27.25 -1.32
N GLN A 24 -12.92 -26.38 -0.63
CA GLN A 24 -13.45 -25.11 -0.15
C GLN A 24 -12.27 -24.17 0.17
N SER A 25 -11.46 -23.87 -0.81
CA SER A 25 -10.34 -22.92 -0.65
C SER A 25 -10.42 -21.74 -1.65
N GLY A 26 -11.65 -21.33 -1.99
CA GLY A 26 -11.85 -20.19 -2.90
C GLY A 26 -12.09 -18.84 -2.22
N HIS A 27 -12.29 -18.79 -0.89
CA HIS A 27 -12.68 -17.54 -0.21
C HIS A 27 -11.67 -17.03 0.84
N HIS A 28 -10.60 -17.77 1.13
CA HIS A 28 -9.64 -17.36 2.16
C HIS A 28 -8.50 -16.51 1.60
N GLU A 29 -8.07 -16.77 0.36
CA GLU A 29 -6.98 -16.02 -0.27
C GLU A 29 -7.30 -14.55 -0.55
N SER A 30 -8.55 -14.22 -0.88
CA SER A 30 -8.95 -12.83 -1.17
C SER A 30 -9.03 -11.95 0.09
N HIS A 31 -9.39 -12.50 1.24
CA HIS A 31 -9.46 -11.73 2.50
C HIS A 31 -8.08 -11.46 3.07
N GLU A 32 -7.19 -12.46 3.06
CA GLU A 32 -5.82 -12.33 3.56
C GLU A 32 -5.01 -11.34 2.70
N SER A 33 -5.16 -11.38 1.37
CA SER A 33 -4.49 -10.44 0.46
C SER A 33 -4.98 -8.99 0.58
N MET A 34 -6.26 -8.76 0.94
CA MET A 34 -6.82 -7.42 1.13
C MET A 34 -6.36 -6.79 2.43
N ASP A 35 -6.28 -7.57 3.51
CA ASP A 35 -5.77 -7.09 4.81
C ASP A 35 -4.27 -6.81 4.73
N ASP A 36 -3.52 -7.59 3.95
CA ASP A 36 -2.11 -7.34 3.66
C ASP A 36 -1.91 -6.05 2.87
N ALA A 37 -2.70 -5.78 1.84
CA ALA A 37 -2.61 -4.56 1.05
C ALA A 37 -2.89 -3.30 1.89
N LYS A 38 -3.93 -3.31 2.73
CA LYS A 38 -4.22 -2.21 3.66
C LYS A 38 -3.09 -2.01 4.68
N SER A 39 -2.52 -3.10 5.19
CA SER A 39 -1.41 -3.05 6.14
C SER A 39 -0.18 -2.39 5.53
N ILE A 40 0.17 -2.72 4.28
CA ILE A 40 1.29 -2.11 3.54
C ILE A 40 1.04 -0.62 3.33
N VAL A 41 -0.16 -0.23 2.88
CA VAL A 41 -0.52 1.18 2.68
C VAL A 41 -0.50 1.96 4.00
N THR A 42 -0.97 1.36 5.11
CA THR A 42 -0.89 1.98 6.44
C THR A 42 0.56 2.24 6.86
N LYS A 43 1.47 1.29 6.60
CA LYS A 43 2.91 1.47 6.86
C LYS A 43 3.51 2.57 5.99
N ALA A 44 3.10 2.68 4.71
CA ALA A 44 3.58 3.74 3.83
C ALA A 44 3.22 5.15 4.35
N TYR A 45 2.00 5.34 4.85
CA TYR A 45 1.64 6.60 5.51
C TYR A 45 2.43 6.85 6.80
N ALA A 46 2.65 5.82 7.62
CA ALA A 46 3.40 5.95 8.86
C ALA A 46 4.88 6.33 8.60
N THR A 47 5.52 5.72 7.60
CA THR A 47 6.90 6.04 7.22
C THR A 47 7.01 7.43 6.59
N PHE A 48 6.03 7.84 5.77
CA PHE A 48 5.95 9.21 5.27
C PHE A 48 5.85 10.22 6.43
N ALA A 49 4.91 10.01 7.36
CA ALA A 49 4.70 10.91 8.50
C ALA A 49 5.92 11.01 9.44
N SER A 50 6.72 9.94 9.55
CA SER A 50 7.95 9.93 10.35
C SER A 50 9.17 10.49 9.59
N GLY A 51 9.06 10.75 8.29
CA GLY A 51 10.18 11.17 7.43
C GLY A 51 11.21 10.06 7.16
N ASP A 52 10.85 8.79 7.42
CA ASP A 52 11.72 7.63 7.16
C ASP A 52 11.62 7.24 5.68
N THR A 53 12.38 7.93 4.85
CA THR A 53 12.37 7.74 3.39
C THR A 53 12.91 6.39 2.95
N ASP A 54 13.86 5.80 3.70
CA ASP A 54 14.41 4.48 3.38
C ASP A 54 13.37 3.39 3.66
N ALA A 55 12.71 3.44 4.82
CA ALA A 55 11.62 2.52 5.14
C ALA A 55 10.42 2.71 4.22
N TRP A 56 10.12 3.96 3.80
CA TRP A 56 9.08 4.23 2.81
C TRP A 56 9.44 3.60 1.47
N ALA A 57 10.65 3.81 0.95
CA ALA A 57 11.11 3.25 -0.32
C ALA A 57 11.03 1.71 -0.33
N ALA A 58 11.38 1.05 0.77
CA ALA A 58 11.34 -0.40 0.90
C ALA A 58 9.92 -1.02 0.80
N LEU A 59 8.86 -0.23 0.92
CA LEU A 59 7.46 -0.66 0.74
C LEU A 59 6.99 -0.57 -0.72
N HIS A 60 7.81 -0.03 -1.63
CA HIS A 60 7.45 0.27 -3.01
C HIS A 60 8.30 -0.52 -3.99
N ALA A 61 7.72 -0.83 -5.15
CA ALA A 61 8.46 -1.47 -6.24
C ALA A 61 9.50 -0.50 -6.86
N ASP A 62 10.59 -1.05 -7.39
CA ASP A 62 11.64 -0.25 -8.03
C ASP A 62 11.11 0.56 -9.23
N ASP A 63 10.07 0.04 -9.90
CA ASP A 63 9.38 0.66 -11.03
C ASP A 63 8.04 1.31 -10.62
N LEU A 64 7.87 1.64 -9.33
CA LEU A 64 6.72 2.38 -8.82
C LEU A 64 6.29 3.48 -9.80
N VAL A 65 4.99 3.56 -10.07
CA VAL A 65 4.39 4.68 -10.80
C VAL A 65 3.61 5.55 -9.82
N PHE A 66 4.12 6.75 -9.55
CA PHE A 66 3.51 7.72 -8.65
C PHE A 66 2.99 8.91 -9.46
N THR A 67 1.67 9.15 -9.40
CA THR A 67 1.01 10.20 -10.20
C THR A 67 0.32 11.21 -9.28
N VAL A 68 0.64 12.47 -9.47
CA VAL A 68 -0.08 13.61 -8.87
C VAL A 68 -0.63 14.46 -10.00
N PHE A 69 -1.95 14.61 -10.05
CA PHE A 69 -2.60 15.44 -11.07
C PHE A 69 -2.48 16.93 -10.72
N GLY A 70 -2.77 17.79 -11.71
CA GLY A 70 -2.80 19.25 -11.56
C GLY A 70 -1.54 19.95 -12.04
N ASP A 71 -1.33 21.18 -11.55
CA ASP A 71 -0.20 22.05 -11.89
C ASP A 71 0.34 22.72 -10.62
N ILE A 72 0.85 21.89 -9.70
CA ILE A 72 1.50 22.31 -8.45
C ILE A 72 2.91 21.73 -8.41
N ALA A 73 3.71 22.11 -7.43
CA ALA A 73 5.11 21.72 -7.31
C ALA A 73 5.38 20.20 -7.31
N THR A 74 4.38 19.41 -6.92
CA THR A 74 4.46 17.94 -6.87
C THR A 74 3.83 17.26 -8.08
N SER A 75 3.17 18.00 -8.98
CA SER A 75 2.42 17.42 -10.10
C SER A 75 3.33 16.68 -11.07
N GLY A 76 2.84 15.58 -11.61
CA GLY A 76 3.54 14.79 -12.59
C GLY A 76 3.41 13.29 -12.40
N ARG A 77 4.13 12.56 -13.26
CA ARG A 77 4.32 11.12 -13.19
C ARG A 77 5.77 10.82 -12.82
N HIS A 78 5.97 10.32 -11.62
CA HIS A 78 7.29 9.99 -11.08
C HIS A 78 7.48 8.46 -11.11
N VAL A 79 8.65 7.97 -11.53
CA VAL A 79 8.92 6.53 -11.63
C VAL A 79 10.06 6.16 -10.69
N GLY A 80 9.77 5.18 -9.83
CA GLY A 80 10.67 4.70 -8.80
C GLY A 80 10.62 5.53 -7.50
N PRO A 81 10.92 4.90 -6.36
CA PRO A 81 10.83 5.54 -5.04
C PRO A 81 11.71 6.79 -4.91
N GLN A 82 12.93 6.75 -5.46
CA GLN A 82 13.88 7.87 -5.37
C GLN A 82 13.34 9.14 -6.07
N ALA A 83 12.71 8.97 -7.25
CA ALA A 83 12.10 10.10 -7.95
C ALA A 83 10.96 10.75 -7.16
N VAL A 84 10.20 9.96 -6.39
CA VAL A 84 9.15 10.46 -5.50
C VAL A 84 9.75 11.24 -4.33
N ILE A 85 10.79 10.71 -3.69
CA ILE A 85 11.47 11.38 -2.57
C ILE A 85 12.00 12.76 -3.03
N GLU A 86 12.60 12.83 -4.20
CA GLU A 86 13.18 14.06 -4.74
C GLU A 86 12.14 15.05 -5.27
N ASN A 87 11.14 14.56 -6.03
CA ASN A 87 10.24 15.45 -6.79
C ASN A 87 8.83 15.58 -6.16
N VAL A 88 8.54 14.85 -5.08
CA VAL A 88 7.29 14.98 -4.34
C VAL A 88 7.57 15.35 -2.89
N PHE A 89 8.31 14.55 -2.13
CA PHE A 89 8.53 14.80 -0.70
C PHE A 89 9.38 16.05 -0.45
N GLY A 90 10.41 16.26 -1.26
CA GLY A 90 11.22 17.49 -1.22
C GLY A 90 10.38 18.74 -1.45
N PRO A 91 9.62 18.86 -2.55
CA PRO A 91 8.67 19.94 -2.76
C PRO A 91 7.60 20.07 -1.67
N ILE A 92 7.00 18.97 -1.15
CA ILE A 92 6.06 19.08 -0.03
C ILE A 92 6.71 19.83 1.14
N ALA A 93 7.91 19.43 1.54
CA ALA A 93 8.61 20.06 2.66
C ALA A 93 8.97 21.54 2.39
N ALA A 94 9.20 21.92 1.14
CA ALA A 94 9.56 23.29 0.77
C ALA A 94 8.35 24.22 0.61
N HIS A 95 7.27 23.73 0.01
CA HIS A 95 6.10 24.52 -0.36
C HIS A 95 5.01 24.51 0.72
N TRP A 96 4.91 23.42 1.49
CA TRP A 96 3.94 23.23 2.58
C TRP A 96 4.62 22.66 3.84
N PRO A 97 5.46 23.43 4.54
CA PRO A 97 6.33 22.93 5.61
C PRO A 97 5.59 22.36 6.82
N THR A 98 4.31 22.69 6.99
CA THR A 98 3.44 22.17 8.06
C THR A 98 2.45 21.12 7.56
N PHE A 99 2.64 20.61 6.33
CA PHE A 99 1.74 19.63 5.70
C PHE A 99 1.57 18.37 6.56
N THR A 100 0.32 18.00 6.75
CA THR A 100 -0.06 16.79 7.45
C THR A 100 -1.17 16.09 6.70
N ILE A 101 -1.12 14.77 6.64
CA ILE A 101 -2.19 13.94 6.09
C ILE A 101 -2.75 13.01 7.18
N THR A 102 -4.07 13.00 7.33
CA THR A 102 -4.78 12.19 8.31
C THR A 102 -5.79 11.28 7.62
N ASN A 103 -5.56 9.98 7.65
CA ASN A 103 -6.45 9.01 7.01
C ASN A 103 -7.77 8.91 7.77
N LYS A 104 -8.89 9.15 7.07
CA LYS A 104 -10.27 9.03 7.59
C LYS A 104 -10.84 7.64 7.36
N THR A 105 -10.75 7.15 6.14
CA THR A 105 -11.32 5.86 5.73
C THR A 105 -10.46 5.18 4.69
N MET A 106 -10.33 3.86 4.79
CA MET A 106 -9.59 3.04 3.86
C MET A 106 -10.48 1.90 3.35
N TYR A 107 -10.64 1.82 2.03
CA TYR A 107 -11.36 0.78 1.33
C TYR A 107 -10.39 -0.07 0.52
N SER A 108 -10.71 -1.35 0.30
CA SER A 108 -9.94 -2.20 -0.61
C SER A 108 -10.86 -3.04 -1.48
N ASP A 109 -10.41 -3.28 -2.71
CA ASP A 109 -11.00 -4.22 -3.65
C ASP A 109 -9.87 -4.98 -4.35
N GLY A 110 -9.70 -6.26 -4.00
CA GLY A 110 -8.56 -7.05 -4.44
C GLY A 110 -7.23 -6.41 -4.00
N ASN A 111 -6.37 -6.13 -4.96
CA ASN A 111 -5.08 -5.49 -4.77
C ASN A 111 -5.12 -3.95 -4.81
N MET A 112 -6.30 -3.36 -4.96
CA MET A 112 -6.50 -1.91 -4.94
C MET A 112 -6.88 -1.43 -3.55
N VAL A 113 -6.28 -0.34 -3.12
CA VAL A 113 -6.59 0.34 -1.86
C VAL A 113 -6.88 1.81 -2.14
N PHE A 114 -7.99 2.30 -1.58
CA PHE A 114 -8.45 3.67 -1.70
C PHE A 114 -8.46 4.31 -0.31
N VAL A 115 -7.83 5.45 -0.16
CA VAL A 115 -7.72 6.13 1.14
C VAL A 115 -8.27 7.54 1.02
N HIS A 116 -9.35 7.80 1.73
CA HIS A 116 -9.88 9.14 1.92
C HIS A 116 -9.19 9.77 3.13
N SER A 117 -8.63 10.96 2.97
CA SER A 117 -7.82 11.62 3.99
C SER A 117 -8.09 13.13 4.05
N ASP A 118 -7.87 13.71 5.23
CA ASP A 118 -7.72 15.16 5.37
C ASP A 118 -6.26 15.54 5.06
N MET A 119 -6.08 16.64 4.34
CA MET A 119 -4.81 17.34 4.15
C MET A 119 -4.86 18.68 4.86
N THR A 120 -3.95 18.89 5.80
CA THR A 120 -3.93 20.11 6.61
C THR A 120 -2.52 20.72 6.66
N GLY A 121 -2.44 22.02 6.92
CA GLY A 121 -1.21 22.77 7.06
C GLY A 121 -1.50 24.25 7.26
N ASP A 122 -0.49 25.10 7.20
CA ASP A 122 -0.68 26.55 7.25
C ASP A 122 -1.50 27.00 6.03
N ASN A 123 -2.69 27.55 6.28
CA ASN A 123 -3.66 27.94 5.26
C ASN A 123 -4.17 26.81 4.34
N LEU A 124 -3.92 25.54 4.69
CA LEU A 124 -4.42 24.37 3.99
C LEU A 124 -5.37 23.58 4.91
N ASP A 125 -6.60 23.38 4.45
CA ASP A 125 -7.61 22.53 5.09
C ASP A 125 -8.52 21.98 3.99
N THR A 126 -8.23 20.77 3.52
CA THR A 126 -8.93 20.15 2.40
C THR A 126 -8.87 18.61 2.50
N GLU A 127 -9.42 17.94 1.52
CA GLU A 127 -9.47 16.48 1.47
C GLU A 127 -8.81 15.95 0.20
N THR A 128 -8.39 14.68 0.24
CA THR A 128 -7.85 13.94 -0.90
C THR A 128 -8.38 12.52 -0.95
N LEU A 129 -8.37 11.95 -2.14
CA LEU A 129 -8.51 10.52 -2.37
C LEU A 129 -7.22 9.98 -2.97
N HIS A 130 -6.57 9.06 -2.28
CA HIS A 130 -5.40 8.34 -2.79
C HIS A 130 -5.80 6.93 -3.23
N MET A 131 -5.27 6.49 -4.36
CA MET A 131 -5.47 5.16 -4.91
C MET A 131 -4.12 4.44 -5.02
N PHE A 132 -4.06 3.25 -4.46
CA PHE A 132 -2.87 2.39 -4.46
C PHE A 132 -3.16 1.08 -5.16
N ARG A 133 -2.16 0.51 -5.84
CA ARG A 133 -2.14 -0.88 -6.28
C ARG A 133 -0.98 -1.60 -5.60
N VAL A 134 -1.29 -2.68 -4.89
CA VAL A 134 -0.31 -3.49 -4.14
C VAL A 134 -0.24 -4.87 -4.76
N GLU A 135 0.96 -5.32 -5.14
CA GLU A 135 1.19 -6.66 -5.67
C GLU A 135 2.50 -7.22 -5.09
N ASN A 136 2.52 -8.49 -4.77
CA ASN A 136 3.69 -9.19 -4.22
C ASN A 136 4.28 -8.51 -2.97
N GLY A 137 3.44 -7.92 -2.13
CA GLY A 137 3.86 -7.25 -0.90
C GLY A 137 4.46 -5.85 -1.10
N LEU A 138 4.39 -5.27 -2.31
CA LEU A 138 4.92 -3.94 -2.63
C LEU A 138 3.87 -3.07 -3.30
N ILE A 139 3.91 -1.77 -3.05
CA ILE A 139 3.11 -0.78 -3.75
C ILE A 139 3.70 -0.57 -5.14
N GLN A 140 2.90 -0.90 -6.18
CA GLN A 140 3.27 -0.79 -7.58
C GLN A 140 2.86 0.55 -8.20
N SER A 141 1.76 1.11 -7.72
CA SER A 141 1.31 2.42 -8.18
C SER A 141 0.59 3.19 -7.09
N PHE A 142 0.69 4.50 -7.21
CA PHE A 142 -0.02 5.49 -6.41
C PHE A 142 -0.59 6.56 -7.33
N THR A 143 -1.81 7.01 -7.03
CA THR A 143 -2.41 8.17 -7.69
C THR A 143 -3.09 9.04 -6.64
N ALA A 144 -2.73 10.33 -6.62
CA ALA A 144 -3.36 11.34 -5.80
C ALA A 144 -4.43 12.11 -6.61
N PHE A 145 -5.60 12.25 -6.01
CA PHE A 145 -6.69 13.09 -6.49
C PHE A 145 -6.86 14.25 -5.48
N ASP A 146 -5.86 15.13 -5.49
CA ASP A 146 -5.75 16.22 -4.54
C ASP A 146 -6.57 17.44 -4.99
N ASP A 147 -7.04 18.24 -4.03
CA ASP A 147 -7.51 19.58 -4.28
C ASP A 147 -6.31 20.51 -4.52
N THR A 148 -5.85 20.51 -5.77
CA THR A 148 -4.66 21.26 -6.17
C THR A 148 -4.86 22.78 -6.16
N ASP A 149 -6.09 23.27 -6.26
CA ASP A 149 -6.39 24.70 -6.15
C ASP A 149 -6.17 25.19 -4.71
N SER A 150 -6.65 24.45 -3.70
CA SER A 150 -6.39 24.73 -2.29
C SER A 150 -4.90 24.60 -1.94
N MET A 151 -4.22 23.59 -2.47
CA MET A 151 -2.78 23.44 -2.28
C MET A 151 -1.99 24.59 -2.90
N ALA A 152 -2.32 25.01 -4.12
CA ALA A 152 -1.66 26.14 -4.78
C ALA A 152 -1.87 27.46 -4.02
N ALA A 153 -3.06 27.67 -3.44
CA ALA A 153 -3.36 28.84 -2.63
C ALA A 153 -2.61 28.86 -1.29
N ALA A 154 -2.27 27.70 -0.73
CA ALA A 154 -1.55 27.54 0.53
C ALA A 154 -0.02 27.46 0.36
N ASP A 155 0.49 27.52 -0.87
CA ASP A 155 1.92 27.43 -1.16
C ASP A 155 2.66 28.66 -0.60
N VAL A 156 3.57 28.43 0.36
CA VAL A 156 4.33 29.50 1.02
C VAL A 156 5.36 30.18 0.13
N THR A 157 5.69 29.60 -1.02
CA THR A 157 6.65 30.17 -1.98
C THR A 157 6.00 31.19 -2.93
N ASN A 158 4.68 31.26 -2.96
CA ASN A 158 3.90 32.19 -3.79
C ASN A 158 3.67 33.58 -3.14
N ASN A 159 4.23 33.84 -1.95
CA ASN A 159 4.09 35.09 -1.18
C ASN A 159 5.26 36.05 -1.36
#